data_71327ff1b66788778146267c6717e899
#
_entry.id   71327ff1b66788778146267c6717e899
#
_cell.length_a   1.000
_cell.length_b   1.000
_cell.length_c   1.000
_cell.angle_alpha   90.00
_cell.angle_beta   90.00
_cell.angle_gamma   90.00
#
_symmetry.space_group_name_H-M   'P 1'
#
loop_
_entity.id
_entity.type
_entity.pdbx_description
1 polymer ?
#
loop_
_entity_poly.entity_id
_entity_poly.type
_entity_poly.pdbx_seq_one_letter_code
_entity_poly.pdbx_strand_id
1 'polypeptide(L)'
;RYALNEAIKFTPAEDAANAIMARRNEIANYAMQFLGNPYVWGGTSLTNGCDCSGFTMQILGKYGVGLPHYSVSQSQMGTKIDASQMKPGDLIFYSNRRGVINHVSMYIGNGQVIHAASRKSGIKISAWNYRNPTTIRNVIGD
;
A
#
# COMPACT_ATOMS: atom_id res chain seq x y z
N ARG A 1 17.31 -36.05 -2.72
CA ARG A 1 16.08 -35.52 -3.25
C ARG A 1 15.12 -35.16 -2.15
N TYR A 2 14.58 -36.13 -1.52
CA TYR A 2 13.73 -35.85 -0.38
C TYR A 2 14.53 -35.28 0.79
N ALA A 3 15.81 -35.51 0.87
CA ALA A 3 16.66 -34.82 1.82
C ALA A 3 16.60 -33.30 1.63
N LEU A 4 16.49 -32.89 0.40
CA LEU A 4 16.31 -31.49 0.09
C LEU A 4 14.97 -30.97 0.65
N ASN A 5 13.90 -31.74 0.53
CA ASN A 5 12.60 -31.35 1.08
C ASN A 5 12.68 -31.17 2.59
N GLU A 6 13.42 -32.01 3.28
CA GLU A 6 13.59 -31.85 4.71
C GLU A 6 14.41 -30.64 5.06
N ALA A 7 15.39 -30.30 4.23
CA ALA A 7 16.25 -29.15 4.48
C ALA A 7 15.51 -27.81 4.35
N ILE A 8 14.35 -27.79 3.70
CA ILE A 8 13.59 -26.55 3.51
C ILE A 8 12.35 -26.48 4.41
N LYS A 9 12.35 -27.22 5.50
CA LYS A 9 11.32 -27.04 6.51
C LYS A 9 11.53 -25.74 7.27
N PHE A 10 10.45 -25.04 7.53
CA PHE A 10 10.47 -23.75 8.23
C PHE A 10 10.06 -23.94 9.68
N THR A 11 10.58 -23.07 10.55
CA THR A 11 10.09 -22.97 11.93
C THR A 11 8.69 -22.34 11.91
N PRO A 12 7.91 -22.50 13.01
CA PRO A 12 6.62 -21.81 13.11
C PRO A 12 6.72 -20.30 12.92
N ALA A 13 7.79 -19.66 13.39
CA ALA A 13 7.99 -18.22 13.22
C ALA A 13 8.24 -17.87 11.74
N GLU A 14 9.01 -18.69 11.04
CA GLU A 14 9.25 -18.50 9.61
C GLU A 14 7.98 -18.73 8.80
N ASP A 15 7.18 -19.73 9.17
CA ASP A 15 5.89 -19.97 8.52
C ASP A 15 4.96 -18.78 8.69
N ALA A 16 4.90 -18.19 9.89
CA ALA A 16 4.08 -17.02 10.16
C ALA A 16 4.55 -15.82 9.33
N ALA A 17 5.87 -15.59 9.26
CA ALA A 17 6.43 -14.50 8.48
C ALA A 17 6.16 -14.69 6.98
N ASN A 18 6.27 -15.92 6.49
CA ASN A 18 5.98 -16.24 5.09
C ASN A 18 4.50 -16.02 4.76
N ALA A 19 3.60 -16.37 5.69
CA ALA A 19 2.16 -16.15 5.50
C ALA A 19 1.84 -14.65 5.44
N ILE A 20 2.47 -13.84 6.29
CA ILE A 20 2.32 -12.40 6.28
C ILE A 20 2.74 -11.82 4.92
N MET A 21 3.92 -12.21 4.42
CA MET A 21 4.41 -11.72 3.14
C MET A 21 3.55 -12.20 1.98
N ALA A 22 3.05 -13.44 2.02
CA ALA A 22 2.17 -13.96 0.98
C ALA A 22 0.89 -13.12 0.89
N ARG A 23 0.28 -12.78 2.04
CA ARG A 23 -0.92 -11.95 2.08
C ARG A 23 -0.64 -10.54 1.56
N ARG A 24 0.48 -9.95 1.96
CA ARG A 24 0.85 -8.60 1.53
C ARG A 24 1.14 -8.55 0.05
N ASN A 25 1.78 -9.57 -0.50
CA ASN A 25 2.00 -9.69 -1.93
C ASN A 25 0.68 -9.83 -2.69
N GLU A 26 -0.27 -10.55 -2.13
CA GLU A 26 -1.61 -10.68 -2.72
C GLU A 26 -2.30 -9.32 -2.77
N ILE A 27 -2.21 -8.52 -1.70
CA ILE A 27 -2.78 -7.17 -1.66
C ILE A 27 -2.16 -6.29 -2.75
N ALA A 28 -0.84 -6.31 -2.88
CA ALA A 28 -0.13 -5.55 -3.90
C ALA A 28 -0.53 -5.99 -5.31
N ASN A 29 -0.64 -7.29 -5.54
CA ASN A 29 -1.06 -7.83 -6.84
C ASN A 29 -2.49 -7.44 -7.17
N TYR A 30 -3.38 -7.44 -6.19
CA TYR A 30 -4.74 -6.96 -6.39
C TYR A 30 -4.75 -5.47 -6.78
N ALA A 31 -3.97 -4.65 -6.08
CA ALA A 31 -3.87 -3.22 -6.40
C ALA A 31 -3.39 -2.99 -7.83
N MET A 32 -2.42 -3.77 -8.28
CA MET A 32 -1.84 -3.62 -9.62
C MET A 32 -2.81 -3.95 -10.76
N GLN A 33 -3.89 -4.67 -10.49
CA GLN A 33 -4.91 -4.95 -11.50
C GLN A 33 -5.61 -3.68 -11.98
N PHE A 34 -5.55 -2.60 -11.23
CA PHE A 34 -6.24 -1.35 -11.53
C PHE A 34 -5.34 -0.29 -12.17
N LEU A 35 -4.11 -0.66 -12.54
CA LEU A 35 -3.20 0.25 -13.23
C LEU A 35 -3.86 0.87 -14.46
N GLY A 36 -3.72 2.18 -14.60
CA GLY A 36 -4.27 2.92 -15.74
C GLY A 36 -5.71 3.35 -15.56
N ASN A 37 -6.41 2.88 -14.55
CA ASN A 37 -7.80 3.27 -14.32
C ASN A 37 -7.88 4.74 -13.86
N PRO A 38 -9.03 5.40 -14.09
CA PRO A 38 -9.10 6.86 -13.96
C PRO A 38 -9.02 7.36 -12.51
N TYR A 39 -8.49 8.57 -12.40
CA TYR A 39 -8.54 9.35 -11.15
C TYR A 39 -9.80 10.23 -11.19
N VAL A 40 -10.55 10.20 -10.09
CA VAL A 40 -11.70 11.11 -9.88
C VAL A 40 -11.62 11.67 -8.48
N TRP A 41 -11.61 12.99 -8.36
CA TRP A 41 -11.61 13.65 -7.05
C TRP A 41 -12.83 13.21 -6.24
N GLY A 42 -12.59 12.76 -5.00
CA GLY A 42 -13.65 12.25 -4.14
C GLY A 42 -14.17 10.88 -4.53
N GLY A 43 -13.63 10.28 -5.59
CA GLY A 43 -14.07 8.99 -6.08
C GLY A 43 -13.58 7.82 -5.25
N THR A 44 -14.36 6.74 -5.26
CA THR A 44 -14.05 5.50 -4.53
C THR A 44 -14.20 4.26 -5.39
N SER A 45 -14.37 4.40 -6.70
CA SER A 45 -14.50 3.27 -7.61
C SER A 45 -13.13 2.90 -8.20
N LEU A 46 -12.70 1.67 -7.99
CA LEU A 46 -11.43 1.19 -8.52
C LEU A 46 -11.43 1.10 -10.04
N THR A 47 -12.60 1.02 -10.67
CA THR A 47 -12.73 0.89 -12.11
C THR A 47 -13.15 2.19 -12.79
N ASN A 48 -14.05 2.96 -12.18
CA ASN A 48 -14.64 4.15 -12.78
C ASN A 48 -14.01 5.45 -12.30
N GLY A 49 -13.23 5.40 -11.25
CA GLY A 49 -12.49 6.56 -10.78
C GLY A 49 -12.41 6.66 -9.27
N CYS A 50 -11.20 6.85 -8.77
CA CYS A 50 -10.94 7.07 -7.35
C CYS A 50 -9.83 8.09 -7.18
N ASP A 51 -9.82 8.74 -6.02
CA ASP A 51 -8.68 9.57 -5.62
C ASP A 51 -7.67 8.72 -4.81
N CYS A 52 -6.61 9.35 -4.30
CA CYS A 52 -5.53 8.62 -3.66
C CYS A 52 -5.99 7.85 -2.42
N SER A 53 -6.78 8.47 -1.56
CA SER A 53 -7.28 7.82 -0.34
C SER A 53 -8.44 6.88 -0.62
N GLY A 54 -9.22 7.14 -1.67
CA GLY A 54 -10.25 6.22 -2.14
C GLY A 54 -9.65 4.92 -2.65
N PHE A 55 -8.53 5.02 -3.35
CA PHE A 55 -7.81 3.85 -3.85
C PHE A 55 -7.33 2.97 -2.69
N THR A 56 -6.59 3.53 -1.74
CA THR A 56 -6.08 2.75 -0.61
C THR A 56 -7.20 2.20 0.26
N MET A 57 -8.25 2.98 0.48
CA MET A 57 -9.42 2.54 1.23
C MET A 57 -10.07 1.30 0.60
N GLN A 58 -10.27 1.31 -0.71
CA GLN A 58 -10.93 0.20 -1.40
C GLN A 58 -10.03 -1.04 -1.50
N ILE A 59 -8.75 -0.86 -1.81
CA ILE A 59 -7.82 -1.99 -1.90
C ILE A 59 -7.76 -2.72 -0.54
N LEU A 60 -7.48 -1.98 0.52
CA LEU A 60 -7.32 -2.58 1.85
C LEU A 60 -8.65 -3.02 2.44
N GLY A 61 -9.73 -2.35 2.08
CA GLY A 61 -11.09 -2.74 2.51
C GLY A 61 -11.47 -4.14 2.04
N LYS A 62 -11.01 -4.55 0.87
CA LYS A 62 -11.23 -5.92 0.38
C LYS A 62 -10.64 -6.97 1.32
N TYR A 63 -9.56 -6.61 2.02
CA TYR A 63 -8.86 -7.52 2.92
C TYR A 63 -9.20 -7.28 4.40
N GLY A 64 -10.28 -6.57 4.67
CA GLY A 64 -10.78 -6.39 6.02
C GLY A 64 -10.15 -5.23 6.81
N VAL A 65 -9.35 -4.40 6.15
CA VAL A 65 -8.74 -3.23 6.80
C VAL A 65 -9.61 -2.02 6.54
N GLY A 66 -10.29 -1.53 7.58
CA GLY A 66 -11.17 -0.37 7.47
C GLY A 66 -10.40 0.94 7.56
N LEU A 67 -10.46 1.74 6.51
CA LEU A 67 -9.81 3.04 6.46
C LEU A 67 -10.82 4.14 6.13
N PRO A 68 -10.69 5.32 6.73
CA PRO A 68 -11.51 6.47 6.33
C PRO A 68 -11.08 6.97 4.95
N HIS A 69 -12.01 7.61 4.23
CA HIS A 69 -11.74 8.17 2.91
C HIS A 69 -11.12 9.56 3.04
N TYR A 70 -9.92 9.63 3.62
CA TYR A 70 -9.21 10.90 3.78
C TYR A 70 -7.74 10.61 4.13
N SER A 71 -6.81 11.15 3.33
CA SER A 71 -5.39 10.84 3.49
C SER A 71 -4.85 11.27 4.85
N VAL A 72 -5.28 12.43 5.37
CA VAL A 72 -4.84 12.89 6.70
C VAL A 72 -5.25 11.91 7.78
N SER A 73 -6.49 11.44 7.75
CA SER A 73 -6.98 10.47 8.73
C SER A 73 -6.27 9.12 8.58
N GLN A 74 -6.05 8.66 7.37
CA GLN A 74 -5.31 7.42 7.13
C GLN A 74 -3.89 7.51 7.67
N SER A 75 -3.25 8.69 7.61
CA SER A 75 -1.88 8.88 8.08
C SER A 75 -1.75 8.73 9.60
N GLN A 76 -2.85 8.73 10.32
CA GLN A 76 -2.88 8.58 11.77
C GLN A 76 -3.28 7.17 12.19
N MET A 77 -3.54 6.29 11.23
CA MET A 77 -3.94 4.91 11.48
C MET A 77 -2.72 4.00 11.60
N GLY A 78 -2.91 2.89 12.30
CA GLY A 78 -1.90 1.85 12.40
C GLY A 78 -0.64 2.30 13.14
N THR A 79 0.48 1.72 12.76
CA THR A 79 1.77 1.95 13.41
C THR A 79 2.74 2.64 12.45
N LYS A 80 3.43 3.67 12.93
CA LYS A 80 4.50 4.32 12.17
C LYS A 80 5.68 3.36 12.07
N ILE A 81 6.24 3.23 10.85
CA ILE A 81 7.41 2.40 10.60
C ILE A 81 8.46 3.19 9.81
N ASP A 82 9.71 2.69 9.85
CA ASP A 82 10.78 3.23 9.04
C ASP A 82 10.73 2.68 7.62
N ALA A 83 11.35 3.42 6.70
CA ALA A 83 11.43 2.98 5.30
C ALA A 83 12.07 1.60 5.17
N SER A 84 13.04 1.27 6.03
CA SER A 84 13.70 -0.04 6.03
C SER A 84 12.77 -1.19 6.39
N GLN A 85 11.63 -0.90 7.00
CA GLN A 85 10.65 -1.88 7.45
C GLN A 85 9.47 -2.06 6.50
N MET A 86 9.46 -1.31 5.40
CA MET A 86 8.33 -1.34 4.46
C MET A 86 8.13 -2.71 3.86
N LYS A 87 6.87 -3.13 3.84
CA LYS A 87 6.39 -4.34 3.18
C LYS A 87 5.24 -3.97 2.25
N PRO A 88 4.97 -4.76 1.21
CA PRO A 88 3.82 -4.51 0.35
C PRO A 88 2.55 -4.32 1.17
N GLY A 89 1.74 -3.33 0.80
CA GLY A 89 0.52 -2.97 1.53
C GLY A 89 0.69 -1.86 2.56
N ASP A 90 1.91 -1.52 2.94
CA ASP A 90 2.15 -0.35 3.79
C ASP A 90 1.86 0.93 3.04
N LEU A 91 1.42 1.96 3.76
CA LEU A 91 1.03 3.23 3.16
C LEU A 91 2.08 4.30 3.40
N ILE A 92 2.37 5.07 2.36
CA ILE A 92 3.31 6.18 2.41
C ILE A 92 2.54 7.47 2.15
N PHE A 93 2.77 8.46 3.01
CA PHE A 93 2.05 9.73 2.98
C PHE A 93 2.99 10.86 2.65
N TYR A 94 2.50 11.82 1.87
CA TYR A 94 3.27 12.97 1.39
C TYR A 94 2.54 14.25 1.73
N SER A 95 3.32 15.31 1.99
CA SER A 95 2.78 16.61 2.39
C SER A 95 3.00 17.66 1.32
N ASN A 96 2.17 18.69 1.36
CA ASN A 96 2.37 19.90 0.55
C ASN A 96 3.44 20.78 1.21
N ARG A 97 3.68 21.97 0.62
CA ARG A 97 4.69 22.91 1.12
C ARG A 97 4.41 23.41 2.54
N ARG A 98 3.15 23.35 2.99
CA ARG A 98 2.75 23.77 4.33
C ARG A 98 2.86 22.65 5.35
N GLY A 99 3.35 21.49 4.97
CA GLY A 99 3.46 20.35 5.85
C GLY A 99 2.15 19.61 6.08
N VAL A 100 1.13 19.89 5.28
CA VAL A 100 -0.17 19.20 5.38
C VAL A 100 -0.16 18.00 4.44
N ILE A 101 -0.51 16.82 4.97
CA ILE A 101 -0.60 15.62 4.17
C ILE A 101 -1.69 15.80 3.12
N ASN A 102 -1.33 15.59 1.86
CA ASN A 102 -2.25 15.74 0.73
C ASN A 102 -2.20 14.57 -0.25
N HIS A 103 -1.44 13.53 0.03
CA HIS A 103 -1.35 12.38 -0.85
C HIS A 103 -0.96 11.12 -0.08
N VAL A 104 -1.42 9.96 -0.59
CA VAL A 104 -1.10 8.65 -0.07
C VAL A 104 -0.84 7.68 -1.21
N SER A 105 0.11 6.78 -0.99
CA SER A 105 0.44 5.71 -1.93
C SER A 105 0.57 4.40 -1.17
N MET A 106 0.57 3.28 -1.90
CA MET A 106 0.74 1.95 -1.33
C MET A 106 2.03 1.33 -1.83
N TYR A 107 2.85 0.86 -0.91
CA TYR A 107 4.09 0.17 -1.25
C TYR A 107 3.78 -1.18 -1.92
N ILE A 108 4.50 -1.51 -2.98
CA ILE A 108 4.33 -2.79 -3.69
C ILE A 108 5.63 -3.58 -3.78
N GLY A 109 6.68 -3.15 -3.05
CA GLY A 109 7.97 -3.79 -3.08
C GLY A 109 8.94 -3.14 -4.06
N ASN A 110 10.20 -3.51 -3.96
CA ASN A 110 11.28 -3.06 -4.87
C ASN A 110 11.39 -1.54 -4.98
N GLY A 111 11.10 -0.82 -3.90
CA GLY A 111 11.20 0.63 -3.90
C GLY A 111 10.10 1.35 -4.67
N GLN A 112 8.99 0.68 -4.97
CA GLN A 112 7.92 1.21 -5.79
C GLN A 112 6.61 1.30 -5.02
N VAL A 113 5.79 2.27 -5.42
CA VAL A 113 4.44 2.44 -4.91
C VAL A 113 3.44 2.48 -6.06
N ILE A 114 2.20 2.13 -5.75
CA ILE A 114 1.06 2.30 -6.65
C ILE A 114 0.10 3.32 -6.02
N HIS A 115 -0.41 4.24 -6.83
CA HIS A 115 -1.28 5.29 -6.32
C HIS A 115 -2.17 5.89 -7.41
N ALA A 116 -3.32 6.39 -7.01
CA ALA A 116 -4.16 7.21 -7.87
C ALA A 116 -3.56 8.63 -7.83
N ALA A 117 -2.78 8.98 -8.84
CA ALA A 117 -1.89 10.13 -8.79
C ALA A 117 -2.54 11.43 -9.24
N SER A 118 -3.19 11.45 -10.39
CA SER A 118 -3.81 12.64 -10.95
C SER A 118 -4.77 12.26 -12.08
N ARG A 119 -5.59 13.23 -12.49
CA ARG A 119 -6.48 13.03 -13.63
C ARG A 119 -5.73 12.66 -14.91
N LYS A 120 -4.53 13.18 -15.07
CA LYS A 120 -3.74 12.95 -16.27
C LYS A 120 -3.22 11.52 -16.34
N SER A 121 -2.77 10.99 -15.22
CA SER A 121 -2.12 9.67 -15.19
C SER A 121 -3.05 8.55 -14.72
N GLY A 122 -4.07 8.86 -13.91
CA GLY A 122 -4.83 7.83 -13.23
C GLY A 122 -3.97 7.07 -12.22
N ILE A 123 -4.26 5.79 -12.07
CA ILE A 123 -3.51 4.90 -11.18
C ILE A 123 -2.22 4.51 -11.87
N LYS A 124 -1.08 4.76 -11.19
CA LYS A 124 0.25 4.51 -11.77
C LYS A 124 1.22 4.03 -10.70
N ILE A 125 2.38 3.56 -11.16
CA ILE A 125 3.51 3.17 -10.31
C ILE A 125 4.54 4.30 -10.34
N SER A 126 5.11 4.59 -9.17
CA SER A 126 6.18 5.58 -9.00
C SER A 126 7.21 5.03 -8.01
N ALA A 127 8.40 5.66 -7.94
CA ALA A 127 9.33 5.39 -6.84
C ALA A 127 8.68 5.84 -5.52
N TRP A 128 8.93 5.10 -4.44
CA TRP A 128 8.30 5.42 -3.13
C TRP A 128 8.67 6.83 -2.65
N ASN A 129 9.83 7.31 -3.03
CA ASN A 129 10.35 8.62 -2.64
C ASN A 129 10.35 9.63 -3.80
N TYR A 130 9.45 9.47 -4.77
CA TYR A 130 9.31 10.44 -5.86
C TYR A 130 8.92 11.83 -5.33
N ARG A 131 8.30 11.88 -4.16
CA ARG A 131 8.14 13.04 -3.30
C ARG A 131 8.76 12.69 -1.96
N ASN A 132 9.14 13.69 -1.17
CA ASN A 132 9.71 13.45 0.14
C ASN A 132 8.62 12.88 1.08
N PRO A 133 8.77 11.66 1.59
CA PRO A 133 7.74 11.06 2.44
C PRO A 133 7.63 11.77 3.78
N THR A 134 6.40 11.94 4.26
CA THR A 134 6.12 12.53 5.57
C THR A 134 6.03 11.47 6.64
N THR A 135 5.31 10.39 6.38
CA THR A 135 5.18 9.26 7.32
C THR A 135 4.85 7.99 6.54
N ILE A 136 5.20 6.86 7.14
CA ILE A 136 4.93 5.54 6.60
C ILE A 136 4.19 4.76 7.67
N ARG A 137 3.09 4.10 7.30
CA ARG A 137 2.23 3.42 8.26
C ARG A 137 1.97 1.96 7.87
N ASN A 138 2.11 1.09 8.85
CA ASN A 138 1.58 -0.27 8.76
C ASN A 138 0.14 -0.23 9.28
N VAL A 139 -0.83 -0.20 8.39
CA VAL A 139 -2.25 -0.15 8.75
C VAL A 139 -2.89 -1.54 8.76
N ILE A 140 -2.19 -2.54 8.28
CA ILE A 140 -2.67 -3.93 8.24
C ILE A 140 -2.61 -4.54 9.65
N GLY A 141 -1.59 -4.20 10.42
CA GLY A 141 -1.51 -4.59 11.83
C GLY A 141 -0.89 -5.96 12.08
N ASP A 142 -0.13 -6.47 11.11
CA ASP A 142 0.57 -7.75 11.27
C ASP A 142 2.03 -7.59 11.69
#